data_789f6f5d85b15390745a536fe5403f84
#
_entry.id   789f6f5d85b15390745a536fe5403f84
#
_cell.length_a   1.000
_cell.length_b   1.000
_cell.length_c   1.000
_cell.angle_alpha   90.00
_cell.angle_beta   90.00
_cell.angle_gamma   90.00
#
_symmetry.space_group_name_H-M   'P 1'
#
loop_
_entity.id
_entity.type
_entity.pdbx_description
1 polymer ?
#
loop_
_entity_poly.entity_id
_entity_poly.type
_entity_poly.pdbx_seq_one_letter_code
_entity_poly.pdbx_strand_id
1 'polypeptide(L)'
;LHDGPPYANGHLHLGHALNKILKDITIKSRNIQGQQSVYVPGWDCHGLPIELKVEHELGEKKKEMPSYAVRRRCRQYADKFIDIQRKEFKRLGVLGDWDHPYKTMLPEYESATATELANFVEKGNVVRSKKPIYWCCSCQTALAEAEVEYADHKSPSIYVRFPLTDGKLKTVFENADPSRAYVIIWTTTPWTLPSNMAVALHPEFEYSLVEYEGSQYVLATELVESVAKACGWDMGGVKAVGTATGQQLELVKARHPFYDRESPLILGGHVTLDAGTGCVHTAP
;
A
#
# COMPACT_ATOMS: atom_id res chain seq x y z
N LEU A 1 18.30 -27.26 15.58
CA LEU A 1 17.23 -26.28 15.69
C LEU A 1 17.51 -25.11 14.76
N HIS A 2 16.55 -24.79 13.86
CA HIS A 2 16.67 -23.64 12.96
C HIS A 2 16.52 -22.32 13.71
N ASP A 3 17.33 -21.33 13.34
CA ASP A 3 17.25 -19.99 13.90
C ASP A 3 16.35 -19.09 13.02
N GLY A 4 15.50 -18.27 13.66
CA GLY A 4 14.96 -17.05 13.06
C GLY A 4 16.02 -15.97 13.24
N PRO A 5 16.76 -15.60 12.18
CA PRO A 5 17.93 -14.76 12.32
C PRO A 5 17.51 -13.32 12.69
N PRO A 6 18.12 -12.72 13.71
CA PRO A 6 17.92 -11.31 13.99
C PRO A 6 18.56 -10.45 12.91
N TYR A 7 18.03 -9.23 12.71
CA TYR A 7 18.73 -8.24 11.92
C TYR A 7 20.06 -7.85 12.57
N ALA A 8 21.08 -7.75 11.74
CA ALA A 8 22.39 -7.26 12.14
C ALA A 8 22.38 -5.72 12.30
N ASN A 9 21.50 -5.22 13.17
CA ASN A 9 21.25 -3.79 13.38
C ASN A 9 20.96 -3.49 14.85
N GLY A 10 21.81 -2.70 15.49
CA GLY A 10 21.65 -2.30 16.88
C GLY A 10 22.00 -3.38 17.92
N HIS A 11 21.85 -3.02 19.17
CA HIS A 11 22.03 -3.90 20.32
C HIS A 11 20.83 -4.82 20.53
N LEU A 12 21.00 -5.85 21.37
CA LEU A 12 19.91 -6.74 21.74
C LEU A 12 18.82 -5.99 22.53
N HIS A 13 17.59 -6.37 22.28
CA HIS A 13 16.43 -5.98 23.09
C HIS A 13 15.75 -7.21 23.70
N LEU A 14 14.76 -7.01 24.56
CA LEU A 14 14.09 -8.09 25.29
C LEU A 14 13.49 -9.17 24.35
N GLY A 15 13.00 -8.79 23.17
CA GLY A 15 12.50 -9.76 22.18
C GLY A 15 13.59 -10.70 21.67
N HIS A 16 14.79 -10.20 21.42
CA HIS A 16 15.95 -11.02 21.08
C HIS A 16 16.32 -11.98 22.22
N ALA A 17 16.38 -11.46 23.47
CA ALA A 17 16.69 -12.26 24.64
C ALA A 17 15.67 -13.39 24.82
N LEU A 18 14.37 -13.09 24.78
CA LEU A 18 13.29 -14.07 24.90
C LEU A 18 13.42 -15.17 23.84
N ASN A 19 13.56 -14.79 22.56
CA ASN A 19 13.68 -15.74 21.46
C ASN A 19 14.87 -16.70 21.64
N LYS A 20 16.07 -16.16 21.95
CA LYS A 20 17.28 -16.96 22.08
C LYS A 20 17.33 -17.81 23.35
N ILE A 21 16.83 -17.30 24.46
CA ILE A 21 16.76 -18.06 25.72
C ILE A 21 15.82 -19.26 25.59
N LEU A 22 14.64 -19.09 24.96
CA LEU A 22 13.72 -20.22 24.72
C LEU A 22 14.35 -21.30 23.84
N LYS A 23 15.09 -20.91 22.81
CA LYS A 23 15.85 -21.86 21.98
C LYS A 23 16.95 -22.54 22.77
N ASP A 24 17.69 -21.81 23.57
CA ASP A 24 18.76 -22.33 24.39
C ASP A 24 18.26 -23.35 25.44
N ILE A 25 17.13 -23.06 26.09
CA ILE A 25 16.46 -24.00 26.99
C ILE A 25 16.11 -25.29 26.26
N THR A 26 15.54 -25.17 25.06
CA THR A 26 15.20 -26.34 24.23
C THR A 26 16.44 -27.17 23.88
N ILE A 27 17.51 -26.55 23.41
CA ILE A 27 18.77 -27.21 23.06
C ILE A 27 19.40 -27.89 24.27
N LYS A 28 19.53 -27.19 25.40
CA LYS A 28 20.09 -27.72 26.64
C LYS A 28 19.27 -28.90 27.18
N SER A 29 17.93 -28.76 27.18
CA SER A 29 17.03 -29.84 27.61
C SER A 29 17.20 -31.10 26.78
N ARG A 30 17.30 -30.99 25.46
CA ARG A 30 17.50 -32.14 24.58
C ARG A 30 18.86 -32.77 24.74
N ASN A 31 19.91 -31.97 24.89
CA ASN A 31 21.27 -32.48 25.13
C ASN A 31 21.37 -33.24 26.47
N ILE A 32 20.74 -32.72 27.53
CA ILE A 32 20.70 -33.41 28.86
C ILE A 32 19.96 -34.75 28.76
N GLN A 33 18.95 -34.86 27.87
CA GLN A 33 18.22 -36.10 27.59
C GLN A 33 19.02 -37.11 26.72
N GLY A 34 20.27 -36.81 26.39
CA GLY A 34 21.12 -37.65 25.56
C GLY A 34 20.90 -37.53 24.06
N GLN A 35 20.14 -36.54 23.60
CA GLN A 35 19.95 -36.23 22.20
C GLN A 35 21.02 -35.23 21.71
N GLN A 36 21.57 -35.49 20.52
CA GLN A 36 22.47 -34.51 19.90
C GLN A 36 21.65 -33.35 19.33
N SER A 37 21.69 -32.21 19.98
CA SER A 37 20.98 -31.00 19.56
C SER A 37 21.98 -29.90 19.27
N VAL A 38 22.11 -29.54 17.98
CA VAL A 38 23.01 -28.47 17.53
C VAL A 38 22.21 -27.21 17.25
N TYR A 39 22.75 -26.06 17.64
CA TYR A 39 22.22 -24.77 17.31
C TYR A 39 23.27 -23.94 16.57
N VAL A 40 22.98 -23.62 15.30
CA VAL A 40 23.78 -22.72 14.49
C VAL A 40 23.06 -21.39 14.44
N PRO A 41 23.62 -20.32 15.06
CA PRO A 41 23.03 -19.01 15.00
C PRO A 41 23.15 -18.41 13.59
N GLY A 42 22.24 -17.48 13.26
CA GLY A 42 22.27 -16.76 12.01
C GLY A 42 21.97 -15.28 12.16
N TRP A 43 22.26 -14.50 11.13
CA TRP A 43 21.92 -13.08 11.04
C TRP A 43 21.33 -12.73 9.70
N ASP A 44 20.27 -11.89 9.73
CA ASP A 44 19.75 -11.20 8.57
C ASP A 44 20.57 -9.92 8.35
N CYS A 45 21.17 -9.81 7.18
CA CYS A 45 22.16 -8.79 6.87
C CYS A 45 21.73 -7.83 5.77
N HIS A 46 20.45 -7.86 5.37
CA HIS A 46 19.93 -7.09 4.25
C HIS A 46 18.69 -6.25 4.63
N GLY A 47 18.28 -5.40 3.70
CA GLY A 47 17.03 -4.68 3.74
C GLY A 47 17.08 -3.33 4.45
N LEU A 48 15.92 -2.67 4.48
CA LEU A 48 15.73 -1.30 4.97
C LEU A 48 16.27 -1.02 6.37
N PRO A 49 16.17 -1.93 7.36
CA PRO A 49 16.68 -1.64 8.71
C PRO A 49 18.18 -1.32 8.75
N ILE A 50 18.96 -1.91 7.86
CA ILE A 50 20.41 -1.65 7.73
C ILE A 50 20.67 -0.46 6.79
N GLU A 51 20.02 -0.45 5.65
CA GLU A 51 20.17 0.57 4.62
C GLU A 51 19.86 1.96 5.14
N LEU A 52 18.74 2.15 5.84
CA LEU A 52 18.35 3.45 6.42
C LEU A 52 19.39 3.98 7.42
N LYS A 53 20.00 3.09 8.24
CA LYS A 53 21.04 3.50 9.18
C LYS A 53 22.29 3.97 8.46
N VAL A 54 22.71 3.21 7.47
CA VAL A 54 23.90 3.57 6.64
C VAL A 54 23.63 4.83 5.83
N GLU A 55 22.45 5.00 5.25
CA GLU A 55 22.07 6.20 4.53
C GLU A 55 22.08 7.44 5.43
N HIS A 56 21.55 7.31 6.64
CA HIS A 56 21.57 8.38 7.62
C HIS A 56 23.01 8.77 8.02
N GLU A 57 23.90 7.77 8.17
CA GLU A 57 25.33 8.01 8.46
C GLU A 57 26.05 8.68 7.28
N LEU A 58 25.69 8.33 6.06
CA LEU A 58 26.31 8.89 4.84
C LEU A 58 25.79 10.30 4.51
N GLY A 59 24.52 10.59 4.81
CA GLY A 59 23.86 11.84 4.48
C GLY A 59 23.99 12.20 2.99
N GLU A 60 24.32 13.45 2.68
CA GLU A 60 24.47 13.93 1.30
C GLU A 60 25.56 13.22 0.48
N LYS A 61 26.57 12.64 1.15
CA LYS A 61 27.64 11.89 0.47
C LYS A 61 27.12 10.67 -0.30
N LYS A 62 25.97 10.11 0.11
CA LYS A 62 25.35 8.99 -0.61
C LYS A 62 25.08 9.33 -2.07
N LYS A 63 24.68 10.57 -2.38
CA LYS A 63 24.32 10.99 -3.75
C LYS A 63 25.49 10.87 -4.74
N GLU A 64 26.72 10.98 -4.23
CA GLU A 64 27.95 10.90 -5.03
C GLU A 64 28.56 9.49 -5.06
N MET A 65 28.03 8.57 -4.25
CA MET A 65 28.56 7.22 -4.13
C MET A 65 27.92 6.26 -5.12
N PRO A 66 28.71 5.41 -5.80
CA PRO A 66 28.15 4.34 -6.62
C PRO A 66 27.50 3.27 -5.72
N SER A 67 26.46 2.60 -6.23
CA SER A 67 25.65 1.63 -5.48
C SER A 67 26.47 0.52 -4.80
N TYR A 68 27.54 0.04 -5.45
CA TYR A 68 28.41 -0.99 -4.86
C TYR A 68 29.12 -0.50 -3.59
N ALA A 69 29.49 0.78 -3.54
CA ALA A 69 30.16 1.36 -2.37
C ALA A 69 29.18 1.48 -1.19
N VAL A 70 27.93 1.85 -1.46
CA VAL A 70 26.85 1.85 -0.45
C VAL A 70 26.62 0.43 0.07
N ARG A 71 26.48 -0.57 -0.80
CA ARG A 71 26.32 -1.98 -0.39
C ARG A 71 27.48 -2.46 0.48
N ARG A 72 28.71 -2.08 0.13
CA ARG A 72 29.89 -2.42 0.94
C ARG A 72 29.81 -1.81 2.35
N ARG A 73 29.32 -0.58 2.47
CA ARG A 73 29.11 0.07 3.78
C ARG A 73 28.01 -0.66 4.58
N CYS A 74 26.91 -1.09 3.94
CA CYS A 74 25.89 -1.90 4.60
C CYS A 74 26.46 -3.22 5.13
N ARG A 75 27.26 -3.94 4.34
CA ARG A 75 27.94 -5.17 4.81
C ARG A 75 28.87 -4.91 5.99
N GLN A 76 29.67 -3.83 5.98
CA GLN A 76 30.53 -3.45 7.10
C GLN A 76 29.73 -3.10 8.35
N TYR A 77 28.62 -2.41 8.18
CA TYR A 77 27.68 -2.10 9.28
C TYR A 77 27.11 -3.39 9.89
N ALA A 78 26.61 -4.30 9.06
CA ALA A 78 26.09 -5.58 9.50
C ALA A 78 27.15 -6.40 10.26
N ASP A 79 28.37 -6.55 9.73
CA ASP A 79 29.46 -7.27 10.40
C ASP A 79 29.78 -6.69 11.79
N LYS A 80 29.78 -5.37 11.92
CA LYS A 80 29.99 -4.71 13.23
C LYS A 80 28.93 -5.13 14.24
N PHE A 81 27.65 -5.13 13.85
CA PHE A 81 26.57 -5.48 14.77
C PHE A 81 26.46 -6.98 15.02
N ILE A 82 26.84 -7.83 14.08
CA ILE A 82 27.01 -9.27 14.30
C ILE A 82 27.98 -9.53 15.44
N ASP A 83 29.13 -8.87 15.45
CA ASP A 83 30.12 -9.05 16.50
C ASP A 83 29.66 -8.54 17.87
N ILE A 84 28.94 -7.42 17.90
CA ILE A 84 28.32 -6.90 19.12
C ILE A 84 27.28 -7.87 19.66
N GLN A 85 26.29 -8.24 18.84
CA GLN A 85 25.19 -9.12 19.23
C GLN A 85 25.69 -10.52 19.62
N ARG A 86 26.71 -11.05 18.94
CA ARG A 86 27.36 -12.32 19.31
C ARG A 86 27.90 -12.29 20.74
N LYS A 87 28.58 -11.21 21.11
CA LYS A 87 29.10 -11.04 22.48
C LYS A 87 27.96 -10.94 23.50
N GLU A 88 26.91 -10.23 23.15
CA GLU A 88 25.74 -10.05 24.00
C GLU A 88 24.98 -11.37 24.21
N PHE A 89 24.76 -12.17 23.15
CA PHE A 89 24.14 -13.50 23.25
C PHE A 89 25.01 -14.49 24.06
N LYS A 90 26.32 -14.50 23.85
CA LYS A 90 27.25 -15.30 24.67
C LYS A 90 27.16 -14.90 26.15
N ARG A 91 27.00 -13.59 26.45
CA ARG A 91 26.81 -13.09 27.81
C ARG A 91 25.50 -13.56 28.43
N LEU A 92 24.43 -13.73 27.66
CA LEU A 92 23.18 -14.32 28.12
C LEU A 92 23.28 -15.83 28.40
N GLY A 93 24.41 -16.47 28.13
CA GLY A 93 24.62 -17.90 28.31
C GLY A 93 24.05 -18.79 27.22
N VAL A 94 23.69 -18.24 26.07
CA VAL A 94 23.15 -19.00 24.97
C VAL A 94 24.25 -19.85 24.33
N LEU A 95 24.03 -21.16 24.28
CA LEU A 95 24.94 -22.14 23.65
C LEU A 95 24.65 -22.24 22.15
N GLY A 96 25.69 -22.33 21.35
CA GLY A 96 25.60 -22.47 19.90
C GLY A 96 26.96 -22.42 19.22
N ASP A 97 26.99 -22.75 17.94
CA ASP A 97 28.19 -22.62 17.10
C ASP A 97 28.38 -21.17 16.67
N TRP A 98 28.89 -20.35 17.56
CA TRP A 98 29.11 -18.92 17.36
C TRP A 98 30.28 -18.60 16.43
N ASP A 99 31.12 -19.58 16.13
CA ASP A 99 32.29 -19.40 15.31
C ASP A 99 32.00 -19.65 13.84
N HIS A 100 30.96 -20.44 13.55
CA HIS A 100 30.47 -20.74 12.19
C HIS A 100 28.98 -20.38 12.01
N PRO A 101 28.59 -19.15 12.26
CA PRO A 101 27.20 -18.73 12.05
C PRO A 101 26.90 -18.63 10.56
N TYR A 102 25.63 -18.79 10.18
CA TYR A 102 25.23 -18.36 8.86
C TYR A 102 24.91 -16.87 8.82
N LYS A 103 25.22 -16.22 7.70
CA LYS A 103 24.88 -14.82 7.45
C LYS A 103 24.23 -14.74 6.07
N THR A 104 23.08 -14.07 5.96
CA THR A 104 22.37 -13.98 4.68
C THR A 104 23.17 -13.27 3.59
N MET A 105 24.19 -12.49 3.96
CA MET A 105 25.11 -11.81 3.04
C MET A 105 26.34 -12.64 2.59
N LEU A 106 26.47 -13.89 3.03
CA LEU A 106 27.55 -14.76 2.55
C LEU A 106 27.27 -15.18 1.11
N PRO A 107 28.31 -15.27 0.24
CA PRO A 107 28.12 -15.68 -1.15
C PRO A 107 27.43 -17.04 -1.31
N GLU A 108 27.73 -17.99 -0.42
CA GLU A 108 27.12 -19.32 -0.42
C GLU A 108 25.62 -19.25 -0.12
N TYR A 109 25.21 -18.38 0.80
CA TYR A 109 23.81 -18.17 1.14
C TYR A 109 23.06 -17.46 0.00
N GLU A 110 23.65 -16.40 -0.55
CA GLU A 110 23.10 -15.68 -1.71
C GLU A 110 22.97 -16.61 -2.93
N SER A 111 23.97 -17.47 -3.17
CA SER A 111 23.95 -18.46 -4.25
C SER A 111 22.82 -19.48 -4.07
N ALA A 112 22.65 -20.04 -2.85
CA ALA A 112 21.58 -20.97 -2.55
C ALA A 112 20.20 -20.33 -2.80
N THR A 113 20.01 -19.09 -2.33
CA THR A 113 18.75 -18.35 -2.55
C THR A 113 18.46 -18.12 -4.04
N ALA A 114 19.47 -17.73 -4.81
CA ALA A 114 19.34 -17.53 -6.26
C ALA A 114 19.03 -18.85 -7.00
N THR A 115 19.65 -19.96 -6.58
CA THR A 115 19.41 -21.28 -7.13
C THR A 115 17.97 -21.74 -6.88
N GLU A 116 17.46 -21.55 -5.66
CA GLU A 116 16.09 -21.91 -5.35
C GLU A 116 15.08 -21.05 -6.12
N LEU A 117 15.35 -19.75 -6.28
CA LEU A 117 14.51 -18.89 -7.14
C LEU A 117 14.50 -19.42 -8.59
N ALA A 118 15.67 -19.82 -9.12
CA ALA A 118 15.77 -20.40 -10.47
C ALA A 118 14.92 -21.67 -10.60
N ASN A 119 14.91 -22.54 -9.58
CA ASN A 119 14.07 -23.74 -9.54
C ASN A 119 12.56 -23.39 -9.61
N PHE A 120 12.12 -22.31 -8.94
CA PHE A 120 10.73 -21.84 -9.05
C PHE A 120 10.41 -21.29 -10.45
N VAL A 121 11.34 -20.56 -11.06
CA VAL A 121 11.19 -20.05 -12.44
C VAL A 121 11.09 -21.21 -13.42
N GLU A 122 11.96 -22.21 -13.32
CA GLU A 122 11.96 -23.39 -14.19
C GLU A 122 10.65 -24.18 -14.10
N LYS A 123 10.07 -24.29 -12.91
CA LYS A 123 8.77 -24.93 -12.68
C LYS A 123 7.56 -24.09 -13.10
N GLY A 124 7.77 -22.89 -13.64
CA GLY A 124 6.70 -21.99 -14.06
C GLY A 124 5.91 -21.32 -12.93
N ASN A 125 6.42 -21.36 -11.69
CA ASN A 125 5.74 -20.78 -10.53
C ASN A 125 5.98 -19.29 -10.38
N VAL A 126 6.89 -18.70 -11.15
CA VAL A 126 7.18 -17.26 -11.14
C VAL A 126 6.64 -16.64 -12.42
N VAL A 127 5.76 -15.65 -12.26
CA VAL A 127 5.17 -14.91 -13.38
C VAL A 127 5.47 -13.42 -13.24
N ARG A 128 5.71 -12.76 -14.37
CA ARG A 128 5.85 -11.31 -14.40
C ARG A 128 4.48 -10.68 -14.63
N SER A 129 4.04 -9.85 -13.68
CA SER A 129 2.77 -9.14 -13.77
C SER A 129 2.90 -7.71 -13.27
N LYS A 130 1.86 -6.90 -13.51
CA LYS A 130 1.74 -5.56 -12.92
C LYS A 130 0.76 -5.65 -11.75
N LYS A 131 1.21 -5.24 -10.57
CA LYS A 131 0.39 -5.15 -9.36
C LYS A 131 0.71 -3.83 -8.66
N PRO A 132 -0.29 -3.08 -8.15
CA PRO A 132 -0.03 -1.96 -7.27
C PRO A 132 0.73 -2.40 -6.02
N ILE A 133 1.73 -1.64 -5.64
CA ILE A 133 2.58 -1.90 -4.48
C ILE A 133 2.69 -0.62 -3.63
N TYR A 134 2.96 -0.79 -2.35
CA TYR A 134 3.35 0.33 -1.49
C TYR A 134 4.72 0.86 -1.93
N TRP A 135 4.84 2.17 -2.01
CA TRP A 135 6.07 2.85 -2.41
C TRP A 135 6.40 3.99 -1.46
N CYS A 136 7.61 4.01 -0.94
CA CYS A 136 8.12 5.12 -0.14
C CYS A 136 8.87 6.12 -1.01
N CYS A 137 8.34 7.34 -1.12
CA CYS A 137 8.98 8.41 -1.89
C CYS A 137 10.30 8.90 -1.28
N SER A 138 10.46 8.80 0.05
CA SER A 138 11.69 9.18 0.74
C SER A 138 12.80 8.15 0.56
N CYS A 139 12.47 6.86 0.76
CA CYS A 139 13.42 5.76 0.58
C CYS A 139 13.61 5.38 -0.89
N GLN A 140 12.71 5.82 -1.78
CA GLN A 140 12.69 5.50 -3.21
C GLN A 140 12.70 3.98 -3.47
N THR A 141 11.87 3.27 -2.73
CA THR A 141 11.75 1.80 -2.82
C THR A 141 10.34 1.33 -2.55
N ALA A 142 10.03 0.13 -3.05
CA ALA A 142 8.83 -0.61 -2.66
C ALA A 142 8.90 -1.02 -1.19
N LEU A 143 7.73 -1.08 -0.54
CA LEU A 143 7.59 -1.55 0.83
C LEU A 143 6.81 -2.86 0.85
N ALA A 144 7.22 -3.78 1.73
CA ALA A 144 6.37 -4.87 2.15
C ALA A 144 5.25 -4.33 3.06
N GLU A 145 4.15 -5.07 3.19
CA GLU A 145 3.01 -4.66 4.03
C GLU A 145 3.43 -4.43 5.50
N ALA A 146 4.34 -5.26 6.01
CA ALA A 146 4.87 -5.13 7.37
C ALA A 146 5.77 -3.91 7.59
N GLU A 147 6.22 -3.25 6.53
CA GLU A 147 7.07 -2.05 6.58
C GLU A 147 6.25 -0.76 6.47
N VAL A 148 4.93 -0.87 6.25
CA VAL A 148 4.03 0.28 6.14
C VAL A 148 3.64 0.76 7.53
N GLU A 149 3.91 2.03 7.81
CA GLU A 149 3.48 2.70 9.04
C GLU A 149 2.31 3.63 8.73
N TYR A 150 1.32 3.63 9.62
CA TYR A 150 0.13 4.47 9.49
C TYR A 150 0.21 5.60 10.53
N ALA A 151 -0.12 6.80 10.07
CA ALA A 151 -0.21 7.97 10.93
C ALA A 151 -1.40 8.85 10.50
N ASP A 152 -1.92 9.63 11.43
CA ASP A 152 -2.95 10.62 11.12
C ASP A 152 -2.40 11.62 10.09
N HIS A 153 -3.13 11.77 8.98
CA HIS A 153 -2.77 12.66 7.90
C HIS A 153 -3.91 13.63 7.58
N LYS A 154 -3.59 14.90 7.47
CA LYS A 154 -4.54 15.93 7.06
C LYS A 154 -4.41 16.18 5.56
N SER A 155 -5.43 15.79 4.80
CA SER A 155 -5.45 15.96 3.34
C SER A 155 -6.61 16.89 2.94
N PRO A 156 -6.43 17.75 1.93
CA PRO A 156 -7.54 18.49 1.34
C PRO A 156 -8.51 17.51 0.66
N SER A 157 -9.80 17.73 0.86
CA SER A 157 -10.83 17.00 0.13
C SER A 157 -11.65 17.96 -0.73
N ILE A 158 -12.02 17.52 -1.93
CA ILE A 158 -12.79 18.35 -2.87
C ILE A 158 -13.93 17.54 -3.48
N TYR A 159 -15.01 18.25 -3.79
CA TYR A 159 -16.09 17.78 -4.64
C TYR A 159 -15.90 18.33 -6.05
N VAL A 160 -15.98 17.46 -7.05
CA VAL A 160 -15.77 17.84 -8.46
C VAL A 160 -16.93 17.37 -9.31
N ARG A 161 -17.48 18.27 -10.11
CA ARG A 161 -18.53 17.97 -11.07
C ARG A 161 -17.95 17.61 -12.43
N PHE A 162 -18.40 16.52 -13.00
CA PHE A 162 -18.11 16.09 -14.36
C PHE A 162 -19.35 16.29 -15.24
N PRO A 163 -19.29 17.08 -16.31
CA PRO A 163 -20.45 17.29 -17.19
C PRO A 163 -20.90 15.98 -17.82
N LEU A 164 -22.18 15.67 -17.75
CA LEU A 164 -22.80 14.55 -18.44
C LEU A 164 -23.18 14.97 -19.86
N THR A 165 -22.68 14.26 -20.87
CA THR A 165 -22.77 14.70 -22.26
C THR A 165 -23.61 13.76 -23.15
N ASP A 166 -24.09 12.65 -22.60
CA ASP A 166 -24.75 11.60 -23.35
C ASP A 166 -26.28 11.75 -23.36
N GLY A 167 -26.87 11.58 -24.54
CA GLY A 167 -28.31 11.46 -24.70
C GLY A 167 -28.95 10.28 -23.93
N LYS A 168 -28.17 9.23 -23.61
CA LYS A 168 -28.59 8.10 -22.78
C LYS A 168 -29.10 8.55 -21.41
N LEU A 169 -28.58 9.66 -20.87
CA LEU A 169 -29.07 10.22 -19.61
C LEU A 169 -30.58 10.47 -19.62
N LYS A 170 -31.15 10.91 -20.74
CA LYS A 170 -32.59 11.13 -20.92
C LYS A 170 -33.41 9.84 -20.94
N THR A 171 -32.81 8.73 -21.35
CA THR A 171 -33.50 7.43 -21.30
C THR A 171 -33.53 6.86 -19.88
N VAL A 172 -32.60 7.28 -19.02
CA VAL A 172 -32.54 6.86 -17.62
C VAL A 172 -33.38 7.80 -16.74
N PHE A 173 -33.24 9.11 -16.95
CA PHE A 173 -33.99 10.12 -16.24
C PHE A 173 -34.81 10.98 -17.25
N GLU A 174 -36.10 10.79 -17.31
CA GLU A 174 -36.99 11.48 -18.25
C GLU A 174 -36.82 13.01 -18.21
N ASN A 175 -36.61 13.57 -17.00
CA ASN A 175 -36.46 14.99 -16.76
C ASN A 175 -35.00 15.49 -16.81
N ALA A 176 -34.05 14.69 -17.30
CA ALA A 176 -32.67 15.09 -17.39
C ALA A 176 -32.41 16.09 -18.54
N ASP A 177 -31.61 17.10 -18.24
CA ASP A 177 -31.09 18.01 -19.23
C ASP A 177 -29.57 17.89 -19.32
N PRO A 178 -29.01 17.20 -20.35
CA PRO A 178 -27.58 17.01 -20.49
C PRO A 178 -26.78 18.31 -20.60
N SER A 179 -27.40 19.43 -20.97
CA SER A 179 -26.70 20.72 -21.06
C SER A 179 -26.30 21.31 -19.70
N ARG A 180 -26.94 20.82 -18.62
CA ARG A 180 -26.73 21.30 -17.24
C ARG A 180 -26.63 20.18 -16.23
N ALA A 181 -26.46 18.94 -16.68
CA ALA A 181 -26.34 17.76 -15.81
C ALA A 181 -24.88 17.38 -15.56
N TYR A 182 -24.60 16.98 -14.34
CA TYR A 182 -23.26 16.61 -13.86
C TYR A 182 -23.35 15.37 -12.99
N VAL A 183 -22.28 14.56 -12.97
CA VAL A 183 -22.03 13.63 -11.87
C VAL A 183 -21.03 14.29 -10.92
N ILE A 184 -21.26 14.16 -9.61
CA ILE A 184 -20.35 14.69 -8.60
C ILE A 184 -19.53 13.56 -8.02
N ILE A 185 -18.20 13.70 -8.00
CA ILE A 185 -17.28 12.85 -7.25
C ILE A 185 -16.73 13.60 -6.04
N TRP A 186 -16.21 12.84 -5.07
CA TRP A 186 -15.44 13.37 -3.97
C TRP A 186 -14.08 12.68 -3.93
N THR A 187 -13.03 13.44 -3.64
CA THR A 187 -11.67 12.88 -3.54
C THR A 187 -10.83 13.61 -2.50
N THR A 188 -9.99 12.85 -1.81
CA THR A 188 -8.92 13.35 -0.93
C THR A 188 -7.57 13.45 -1.65
N THR A 189 -7.50 13.02 -2.92
CA THR A 189 -6.29 12.98 -3.74
C THR A 189 -6.49 13.74 -5.06
N PRO A 190 -6.73 15.07 -5.02
CA PRO A 190 -7.10 15.85 -6.22
C PRO A 190 -6.04 15.83 -7.34
N TRP A 191 -4.77 15.57 -7.00
CA TRP A 191 -3.69 15.45 -7.98
C TRP A 191 -3.79 14.21 -8.89
N THR A 192 -4.71 13.27 -8.59
CA THR A 192 -4.98 12.12 -9.48
C THR A 192 -6.01 12.43 -10.57
N LEU A 193 -6.75 13.54 -10.46
CA LEU A 193 -7.76 13.93 -11.46
C LEU A 193 -7.23 14.00 -12.90
N PRO A 194 -6.01 14.50 -13.19
CA PRO A 194 -5.47 14.47 -14.55
C PRO A 194 -5.45 13.09 -15.19
N SER A 195 -5.33 12.03 -14.40
CA SER A 195 -5.31 10.63 -14.84
C SER A 195 -6.69 9.97 -14.82
N ASN A 196 -7.76 10.71 -14.54
CA ASN A 196 -9.12 10.13 -14.53
C ASN A 196 -9.47 9.52 -15.88
N MET A 197 -10.01 8.31 -15.87
CA MET A 197 -10.46 7.55 -17.05
C MET A 197 -11.94 7.17 -16.98
N ALA A 198 -12.54 7.15 -15.78
CA ALA A 198 -13.93 6.76 -15.57
C ALA A 198 -14.42 7.25 -14.20
N VAL A 199 -15.73 7.16 -13.98
CA VAL A 199 -16.39 7.32 -12.68
C VAL A 199 -17.12 6.02 -12.35
N ALA A 200 -16.76 5.36 -11.27
CA ALA A 200 -17.37 4.10 -10.85
C ALA A 200 -18.61 4.35 -9.98
N LEU A 201 -19.67 3.58 -10.25
CA LEU A 201 -20.93 3.51 -9.51
C LEU A 201 -21.14 2.09 -8.99
N HIS A 202 -21.81 1.91 -7.86
CA HIS A 202 -22.23 0.59 -7.44
C HIS A 202 -23.47 0.15 -8.24
N PRO A 203 -23.52 -1.07 -8.79
CA PRO A 203 -24.64 -1.50 -9.65
C PRO A 203 -25.99 -1.45 -8.98
N GLU A 204 -26.06 -1.78 -7.68
CA GLU A 204 -27.30 -1.95 -6.92
C GLU A 204 -27.74 -0.70 -6.14
N PHE A 205 -26.87 0.31 -5.99
CA PHE A 205 -27.24 1.52 -5.28
C PHE A 205 -28.17 2.38 -6.10
N GLU A 206 -29.05 3.08 -5.40
CA GLU A 206 -29.91 4.09 -5.99
C GLU A 206 -29.20 5.43 -6.09
N TYR A 207 -29.27 6.06 -7.25
CA TYR A 207 -28.73 7.37 -7.56
C TYR A 207 -29.86 8.33 -7.88
N SER A 208 -29.85 9.49 -7.26
CA SER A 208 -30.78 10.57 -7.53
C SER A 208 -30.21 11.56 -8.54
N LEU A 209 -31.02 11.99 -9.47
CA LEU A 209 -30.84 13.23 -10.20
C LEU A 209 -31.48 14.34 -9.39
N VAL A 210 -30.69 15.22 -8.79
CA VAL A 210 -31.17 16.36 -8.00
C VAL A 210 -30.93 17.67 -8.77
N GLU A 211 -31.89 18.59 -8.65
CA GLU A 211 -31.77 19.95 -9.19
C GLU A 211 -31.46 20.94 -8.08
N TYR A 212 -30.45 21.76 -8.29
CA TYR A 212 -30.08 22.87 -7.39
C TYR A 212 -29.50 24.03 -8.20
N GLU A 213 -30.00 25.24 -7.97
CA GLU A 213 -29.56 26.49 -8.64
C GLU A 213 -29.44 26.37 -10.18
N GLY A 214 -30.42 25.73 -10.82
CA GLY A 214 -30.48 25.63 -12.27
C GLY A 214 -29.56 24.56 -12.87
N SER A 215 -28.81 23.80 -12.08
CA SER A 215 -28.00 22.66 -12.49
C SER A 215 -28.55 21.36 -11.95
N GLN A 216 -28.25 20.25 -12.63
CA GLN A 216 -28.68 18.92 -12.23
C GLN A 216 -27.45 18.07 -11.84
N TYR A 217 -27.59 17.28 -10.79
CA TYR A 217 -26.46 16.52 -10.25
C TYR A 217 -26.87 15.07 -9.97
N VAL A 218 -26.05 14.10 -10.42
CA VAL A 218 -26.16 12.67 -10.14
C VAL A 218 -25.24 12.32 -8.97
N LEU A 219 -25.81 11.73 -7.92
CA LEU A 219 -25.11 11.20 -6.76
C LEU A 219 -25.97 10.15 -6.06
N ALA A 220 -25.39 9.33 -5.18
CA ALA A 220 -26.15 8.33 -4.44
C ALA A 220 -27.25 8.97 -3.58
N THR A 221 -28.44 8.40 -3.62
CA THR A 221 -29.64 8.94 -2.96
C THR A 221 -29.42 9.17 -1.46
N GLU A 222 -28.78 8.20 -0.79
CA GLU A 222 -28.51 8.27 0.65
C GLU A 222 -27.51 9.35 1.04
N LEU A 223 -26.70 9.83 0.10
CA LEU A 223 -25.65 10.83 0.35
C LEU A 223 -26.04 12.26 -0.05
N VAL A 224 -27.25 12.48 -0.59
CA VAL A 224 -27.71 13.80 -1.05
C VAL A 224 -27.62 14.84 0.06
N GLU A 225 -28.12 14.54 1.26
CA GLU A 225 -28.11 15.49 2.38
C GLU A 225 -26.68 15.83 2.83
N SER A 226 -25.82 14.84 2.97
CA SER A 226 -24.43 15.02 3.39
C SER A 226 -23.62 15.83 2.37
N VAL A 227 -23.82 15.57 1.09
CA VAL A 227 -23.17 16.29 -0.02
C VAL A 227 -23.69 17.72 -0.10
N ALA A 228 -24.99 17.93 0.01
CA ALA A 228 -25.58 19.26 0.03
C ALA A 228 -24.99 20.11 1.17
N LYS A 229 -24.93 19.56 2.38
CA LYS A 229 -24.30 20.22 3.52
C LYS A 229 -22.82 20.55 3.29
N ALA A 230 -22.06 19.59 2.74
CA ALA A 230 -20.63 19.79 2.47
C ALA A 230 -20.35 20.81 1.35
N CYS A 231 -21.24 20.89 0.35
CA CYS A 231 -21.16 21.84 -0.75
C CYS A 231 -21.80 23.20 -0.42
N GLY A 232 -22.39 23.35 0.77
CA GLY A 232 -23.06 24.60 1.19
C GLY A 232 -24.40 24.84 0.47
N TRP A 233 -25.08 23.80 0.00
CA TRP A 233 -26.40 23.92 -0.63
C TRP A 233 -27.49 24.10 0.42
N ASP A 234 -28.45 24.97 0.13
CA ASP A 234 -29.68 25.03 0.92
C ASP A 234 -30.58 23.86 0.56
N MET A 235 -30.86 22.99 1.53
CA MET A 235 -31.72 21.82 1.35
C MET A 235 -33.14 22.19 0.90
N GLY A 236 -33.64 23.37 1.25
CA GLY A 236 -34.92 23.87 0.77
C GLY A 236 -34.96 24.13 -0.75
N GLY A 237 -33.78 24.30 -1.37
CA GLY A 237 -33.60 24.47 -2.82
C GLY A 237 -33.31 23.18 -3.59
N VAL A 238 -32.97 22.10 -2.91
CA VAL A 238 -32.65 20.82 -3.53
C VAL A 238 -33.93 20.05 -3.89
N LYS A 239 -34.08 19.69 -5.18
CA LYS A 239 -35.24 18.94 -5.66
C LYS A 239 -34.79 17.66 -6.33
N ALA A 240 -35.27 16.51 -5.86
CA ALA A 240 -35.10 15.25 -6.58
C ALA A 240 -36.02 15.25 -7.81
N VAL A 241 -35.45 15.01 -8.98
CA VAL A 241 -36.17 15.01 -10.27
C VAL A 241 -36.22 13.64 -10.94
N GLY A 242 -35.50 12.65 -10.39
CA GLY A 242 -35.54 11.26 -10.83
C GLY A 242 -34.59 10.38 -10.02
N THR A 243 -34.83 9.07 -10.04
CA THR A 243 -33.95 8.07 -9.44
C THR A 243 -33.68 6.93 -10.42
N ALA A 244 -32.49 6.33 -10.30
CA ALA A 244 -32.08 5.18 -11.12
C ALA A 244 -31.05 4.34 -10.35
N THR A 245 -30.90 3.07 -10.70
CA THR A 245 -29.82 2.23 -10.18
C THR A 245 -28.50 2.53 -10.92
N GLY A 246 -27.36 2.23 -10.27
CA GLY A 246 -26.06 2.36 -10.95
C GLY A 246 -25.97 1.53 -12.22
N GLN A 247 -26.62 0.34 -12.23
CA GLN A 247 -26.73 -0.51 -13.44
C GLN A 247 -27.39 0.21 -14.63
N GLN A 248 -28.41 1.02 -14.38
CA GLN A 248 -29.09 1.79 -15.44
C GLN A 248 -28.21 2.93 -15.98
N LEU A 249 -27.34 3.46 -15.14
CA LEU A 249 -26.42 4.55 -15.47
C LEU A 249 -25.11 4.06 -16.15
N GLU A 250 -24.90 2.74 -16.25
CA GLU A 250 -23.70 2.19 -16.86
C GLU A 250 -23.50 2.73 -18.29
N LEU A 251 -22.25 3.12 -18.60
CA LEU A 251 -21.82 3.69 -19.89
C LEU A 251 -22.46 5.03 -20.27
N VAL A 252 -23.17 5.71 -19.36
CA VAL A 252 -23.49 7.12 -19.57
C VAL A 252 -22.16 7.89 -19.62
N LYS A 253 -22.02 8.80 -20.59
CA LYS A 253 -20.79 9.52 -20.82
C LYS A 253 -20.73 10.81 -20.02
N ALA A 254 -19.67 10.97 -19.27
CA ALA A 254 -19.26 12.25 -18.73
C ALA A 254 -18.01 12.77 -19.47
N ARG A 255 -17.77 14.07 -19.39
CA ARG A 255 -16.54 14.70 -19.88
C ARG A 255 -15.64 15.03 -18.70
N HIS A 256 -14.35 14.82 -18.87
CA HIS A 256 -13.33 15.23 -17.91
C HIS A 256 -13.44 16.74 -17.63
N PRO A 257 -13.32 17.21 -16.36
CA PRO A 257 -13.62 18.58 -16.00
C PRO A 257 -12.69 19.62 -16.64
N PHE A 258 -11.48 19.24 -17.05
CA PHE A 258 -10.49 20.16 -17.63
C PHE A 258 -9.67 19.60 -18.81
N TYR A 259 -9.90 18.36 -19.22
CA TYR A 259 -9.33 17.83 -20.46
C TYR A 259 -10.42 17.46 -21.46
N ASP A 260 -10.13 17.53 -22.74
CA ASP A 260 -11.03 17.05 -23.80
C ASP A 260 -10.92 15.52 -23.92
N ARG A 261 -11.56 14.85 -22.94
CA ARG A 261 -11.57 13.40 -22.80
C ARG A 261 -12.89 12.94 -22.20
N GLU A 262 -13.41 11.83 -22.69
CA GLU A 262 -14.55 11.16 -22.07
C GLU A 262 -14.15 10.45 -20.77
N SER A 263 -15.07 10.45 -19.81
CA SER A 263 -14.97 9.73 -18.54
C SER A 263 -16.29 8.98 -18.33
N PRO A 264 -16.44 7.78 -18.90
CA PRO A 264 -17.69 7.02 -18.82
C PRO A 264 -18.01 6.61 -17.38
N LEU A 265 -19.30 6.49 -17.06
CA LEU A 265 -19.76 5.85 -15.85
C LEU A 265 -19.60 4.34 -15.98
N ILE A 266 -18.93 3.70 -15.05
CA ILE A 266 -18.65 2.24 -15.03
C ILE A 266 -19.17 1.63 -13.73
N LEU A 267 -19.34 0.32 -13.71
CA LEU A 267 -19.76 -0.38 -12.50
C LEU A 267 -18.55 -0.84 -11.67
N GLY A 268 -18.65 -0.70 -10.34
CA GLY A 268 -17.62 -1.11 -9.41
C GLY A 268 -18.19 -1.49 -8.05
N GLY A 269 -18.07 -2.76 -7.66
CA GLY A 269 -18.53 -3.26 -6.36
C GLY A 269 -17.73 -2.74 -5.15
N HIS A 270 -16.67 -1.96 -5.39
CA HIS A 270 -15.88 -1.31 -4.34
C HIS A 270 -16.45 0.06 -3.91
N VAL A 271 -17.46 0.56 -4.60
CA VAL A 271 -18.12 1.82 -4.22
C VAL A 271 -18.94 1.60 -2.96
N THR A 272 -18.80 2.48 -1.97
CA THR A 272 -19.51 2.44 -0.69
C THR A 272 -20.34 3.71 -0.46
N LEU A 273 -21.19 3.70 0.56
CA LEU A 273 -21.99 4.84 0.99
C LEU A 273 -21.49 5.46 2.31
N ASP A 274 -20.31 5.05 2.78
CA ASP A 274 -19.76 5.52 4.07
C ASP A 274 -19.33 6.98 4.03
N ALA A 275 -18.93 7.46 2.84
CA ALA A 275 -18.46 8.83 2.62
C ALA A 275 -18.54 9.24 1.13
N GLY A 276 -18.42 10.52 0.88
CA GLY A 276 -18.33 11.06 -0.49
C GLY A 276 -19.68 11.22 -1.15
N THR A 277 -19.82 10.73 -2.38
CA THR A 277 -20.99 10.95 -3.25
C THR A 277 -21.61 9.65 -3.78
N GLY A 278 -21.03 8.49 -3.45
CA GLY A 278 -21.38 7.22 -4.10
C GLY A 278 -20.90 7.12 -5.56
N CYS A 279 -20.12 8.10 -6.03
CA CYS A 279 -19.51 8.13 -7.35
C CYS A 279 -18.00 8.26 -7.17
N VAL A 280 -17.25 7.25 -7.59
CA VAL A 280 -15.80 7.17 -7.35
C VAL A 280 -15.03 7.44 -8.64
N HIS A 281 -14.23 8.49 -8.61
CA HIS A 281 -13.28 8.78 -9.68
C HIS A 281 -12.23 7.69 -9.80
N THR A 282 -11.98 7.20 -11.01
CA THR A 282 -11.04 6.12 -11.29
C THR A 282 -9.87 6.62 -12.12
N ALA A 283 -8.66 6.47 -11.59
CA ALA A 283 -7.39 6.73 -12.27
C ALA A 283 -6.53 5.48 -12.18
N PRO A 284 -6.16 4.83 -13.31
CA PRO A 284 -5.33 3.64 -13.33
C PRO A 284 -3.87 3.93 -12.97
#